data_d8e93447b0cf20b00b88557365fc09e2
#
_entry.id   d8e93447b0cf20b00b88557365fc09e2
#
_cell.length_a   1.000
_cell.length_b   1.000
_cell.length_c   1.000
_cell.angle_alpha   90.00
_cell.angle_beta   90.00
_cell.angle_gamma   90.00
#
_symmetry.space_group_name_H-M   'P 1'
#
loop_
_entity.id
_entity.type
_entity.pdbx_description
1 polymer ?
#
loop_
_entity_poly.entity_id
_entity_poly.type
_entity_poly.pdbx_seq_one_letter_code
_entity_poly.pdbx_strand_id
1 'polypeptide(L)'
;GPPTTAPPAPRRRPDDDAFRALFEPRGVVVTGASTHPGKFGFVALHNLLAAGYRGTIHATNLGREQVLGVQTVADIDELPDGEIDLAFICTPAATNTDILRACAAKGIKAAFLTSAGYGEAGDAGRAAERELVALADELGILLAGPKGQGVVSTPSNLCAQIVAPYPPAGRIGVASQSGNFVSSFMNLSRASGVGISRAVSAGNAAAVTVA
;
A
#
# COMPACT_ATOMS: atom_id res chain seq x y z
N GLY A 1 15.55 3.04 41.47
CA GLY A 1 15.92 2.42 40.23
C GLY A 1 15.03 2.91 39.10
N PRO A 2 15.52 3.06 37.87
CA PRO A 2 14.68 3.47 36.74
C PRO A 2 13.63 2.40 36.46
N PRO A 3 12.45 2.76 35.98
CA PRO A 3 11.40 1.79 35.67
C PRO A 3 11.88 0.88 34.52
N THR A 4 11.89 -0.41 34.77
CA THR A 4 12.17 -1.43 33.76
C THR A 4 10.97 -1.46 32.80
N THR A 5 11.13 -0.87 31.63
CA THR A 5 10.14 -1.02 30.55
C THR A 5 10.17 -2.48 30.09
N ALA A 6 9.05 -3.17 30.26
CA ALA A 6 8.89 -4.51 29.71
C ALA A 6 9.18 -4.49 28.18
N PRO A 7 9.87 -5.50 27.64
CA PRO A 7 10.08 -5.59 26.21
C PRO A 7 8.74 -5.60 25.48
N PRO A 8 8.63 -4.93 24.33
CA PRO A 8 7.40 -4.95 23.54
C PRO A 8 7.01 -6.39 23.21
N ALA A 9 5.74 -6.70 23.30
CA ALA A 9 5.21 -8.02 22.94
C ALA A 9 5.64 -8.37 21.50
N PRO A 10 6.02 -9.63 21.24
CA PRO A 10 6.42 -10.06 19.91
C PRO A 10 5.28 -9.78 18.92
N ARG A 11 5.59 -9.06 17.85
CA ARG A 11 4.62 -8.78 16.77
C ARG A 11 4.15 -10.10 16.17
N ARG A 12 2.84 -10.23 16.06
CA ARG A 12 2.23 -11.38 15.40
C ARG A 12 2.72 -11.42 13.94
N ARG A 13 3.21 -12.56 13.47
CA ARG A 13 3.50 -12.74 12.04
C ARG A 13 2.21 -12.56 11.27
N PRO A 14 2.23 -11.77 10.16
CA PRO A 14 1.10 -11.72 9.25
C PRO A 14 0.79 -13.14 8.76
N ASP A 15 -0.49 -13.46 8.59
CA ASP A 15 -0.86 -14.73 8.01
C ASP A 15 -0.56 -14.77 6.49
N ASP A 16 -0.53 -15.96 5.91
CA ASP A 16 -0.22 -16.16 4.50
C ASP A 16 -1.27 -15.47 3.58
N ASP A 17 -2.51 -15.35 4.03
CA ASP A 17 -3.59 -14.69 3.28
C ASP A 17 -3.35 -13.19 3.19
N ALA A 18 -2.84 -12.56 4.26
CA ALA A 18 -2.51 -11.14 4.24
C ALA A 18 -1.32 -10.83 3.31
N PHE A 19 -0.30 -11.69 3.29
CA PHE A 19 0.80 -11.56 2.32
C PHE A 19 0.34 -11.76 0.88
N ARG A 20 -0.54 -12.73 0.64
CA ARG A 20 -1.14 -12.92 -0.68
C ARG A 20 -1.95 -11.71 -1.09
N ALA A 21 -2.74 -11.14 -0.19
CA ALA A 21 -3.49 -9.91 -0.44
C ALA A 21 -2.61 -8.74 -0.86
N LEU A 22 -1.40 -8.64 -0.31
CA LEU A 22 -0.45 -7.57 -0.67
C LEU A 22 0.18 -7.78 -2.05
N PHE A 23 0.60 -9.00 -2.39
CA PHE A 23 1.39 -9.26 -3.60
C PHE A 23 0.62 -9.93 -4.74
N GLU A 24 -0.48 -10.60 -4.44
CA GLU A 24 -1.31 -11.32 -5.42
C GLU A 24 -2.80 -11.02 -5.18
N PRO A 25 -3.18 -9.73 -5.07
CA PRO A 25 -4.57 -9.36 -4.80
C PRO A 25 -5.48 -9.73 -5.99
N ARG A 26 -6.69 -10.18 -5.67
CA ARG A 26 -7.75 -10.42 -6.68
C ARG A 26 -8.38 -9.12 -7.16
N GLY A 27 -8.38 -8.10 -6.32
CA GLY A 27 -8.85 -6.75 -6.62
C GLY A 27 -8.09 -5.73 -5.81
N VAL A 28 -7.93 -4.54 -6.37
CA VAL A 28 -7.26 -3.38 -5.74
C VAL A 28 -8.20 -2.19 -5.77
N VAL A 29 -8.26 -1.46 -4.67
CA VAL A 29 -8.86 -0.12 -4.64
C VAL A 29 -7.78 0.94 -4.44
N VAL A 30 -7.80 1.97 -5.27
CA VAL A 30 -7.02 3.20 -5.06
C VAL A 30 -7.94 4.24 -4.42
N THR A 31 -7.67 4.64 -3.19
CA THR A 31 -8.42 5.73 -2.56
C THR A 31 -7.80 7.08 -2.94
N GLY A 32 -8.64 8.09 -3.10
CA GLY A 32 -8.18 9.42 -3.51
C GLY A 32 -7.68 9.47 -4.95
N ALA A 33 -8.26 8.68 -5.84
CA ALA A 33 -7.98 8.78 -7.27
C ALA A 33 -8.26 10.19 -7.77
N SER A 34 -7.39 10.70 -8.62
CA SER A 34 -7.42 12.08 -9.09
C SER A 34 -7.20 12.16 -10.59
N THR A 35 -7.83 13.13 -11.23
CA THR A 35 -7.57 13.48 -12.64
C THR A 35 -6.29 14.28 -12.83
N HIS A 36 -5.68 14.77 -11.75
CA HIS A 36 -4.45 15.57 -11.78
C HIS A 36 -3.19 14.70 -11.82
N PRO A 37 -2.37 14.76 -12.89
CA PRO A 37 -1.18 13.91 -13.04
C PRO A 37 -0.13 14.05 -11.93
N GLY A 38 -0.12 15.16 -11.20
CA GLY A 38 0.80 15.40 -10.08
C GLY A 38 0.37 14.77 -8.76
N LYS A 39 -0.80 14.17 -8.67
CA LYS A 39 -1.32 13.53 -7.46
C LYS A 39 -0.96 12.05 -7.41
N PHE A 40 -0.69 11.54 -6.20
CA PHE A 40 -0.38 10.11 -6.00
C PHE A 40 -1.51 9.20 -6.46
N GLY A 41 -2.76 9.60 -6.24
CA GLY A 41 -3.92 8.82 -6.69
C GLY A 41 -4.05 8.71 -8.21
N PHE A 42 -3.56 9.68 -8.97
CA PHE A 42 -3.45 9.56 -10.42
C PHE A 42 -2.34 8.58 -10.81
N VAL A 43 -1.13 8.76 -10.26
CA VAL A 43 0.05 7.96 -10.62
C VAL A 43 -0.16 6.48 -10.27
N ALA A 44 -0.69 6.19 -9.08
CA ALA A 44 -0.97 4.83 -8.65
C ALA A 44 -1.97 4.12 -9.57
N LEU A 45 -3.07 4.79 -9.91
CA LEU A 45 -4.08 4.23 -10.81
C LEU A 45 -3.52 4.04 -12.23
N HIS A 46 -2.77 5.01 -12.73
CA HIS A 46 -2.10 4.92 -14.03
C HIS A 46 -1.15 3.70 -14.09
N ASN A 47 -0.33 3.51 -13.05
CA ASN A 47 0.63 2.41 -13.01
C ASN A 47 -0.06 1.04 -12.97
N LEU A 48 -1.15 0.91 -12.22
CA LEU A 48 -1.95 -0.33 -12.22
C LEU A 48 -2.48 -0.66 -13.61
N LEU A 49 -3.05 0.33 -14.29
CA LEU A 49 -3.61 0.16 -15.64
C LEU A 49 -2.53 -0.13 -16.67
N ALA A 50 -1.42 0.61 -16.63
CA ALA A 50 -0.32 0.48 -17.59
C ALA A 50 0.41 -0.86 -17.48
N ALA A 51 0.52 -1.43 -16.28
CA ALA A 51 1.15 -2.73 -16.06
C ALA A 51 0.30 -3.92 -16.47
N GLY A 52 -0.96 -3.70 -16.84
CA GLY A 52 -1.88 -4.76 -17.22
C GLY A 52 -2.26 -5.67 -16.05
N TYR A 53 -2.49 -5.09 -14.86
CA TYR A 53 -2.95 -5.83 -13.71
C TYR A 53 -4.20 -6.65 -14.06
N ARG A 54 -4.20 -7.94 -13.70
CA ARG A 54 -5.24 -8.89 -14.15
C ARG A 54 -6.46 -8.95 -13.26
N GLY A 55 -6.37 -8.42 -12.03
CA GLY A 55 -7.50 -8.36 -11.11
C GLY A 55 -8.43 -7.19 -11.42
N THR A 56 -9.42 -7.00 -10.56
CA THR A 56 -10.34 -5.87 -10.66
C THR A 56 -9.69 -4.61 -10.09
N ILE A 57 -9.92 -3.48 -10.74
CA ILE A 57 -9.44 -2.16 -10.32
C ILE A 57 -10.63 -1.31 -9.93
N HIS A 58 -10.60 -0.82 -8.69
CA HIS A 58 -11.59 0.09 -8.13
C HIS A 58 -10.91 1.38 -7.69
N ALA A 59 -11.66 2.46 -7.63
CA ALA A 59 -11.12 3.73 -7.18
C ALA A 59 -12.19 4.56 -6.46
N THR A 60 -11.77 5.36 -5.48
CA THR A 60 -12.62 6.36 -4.84
C THR A 60 -12.23 7.76 -5.23
N ASN A 61 -13.21 8.62 -5.39
CA ASN A 61 -13.07 10.05 -5.67
C ASN A 61 -14.30 10.74 -5.09
N LEU A 62 -14.13 11.78 -4.29
CA LEU A 62 -15.24 12.46 -3.63
C LEU A 62 -16.27 13.02 -4.61
N GLY A 63 -15.82 13.51 -5.77
CA GLY A 63 -16.68 14.03 -6.83
C GLY A 63 -17.26 12.97 -7.77
N ARG A 64 -16.96 11.68 -7.54
CA ARG A 64 -17.36 10.56 -8.41
C ARG A 64 -16.92 10.74 -9.87
N GLU A 65 -15.80 11.44 -10.07
CA GLU A 65 -15.25 11.65 -11.40
C GLU A 65 -14.75 10.36 -12.02
N GLN A 66 -14.88 10.23 -13.32
CA GLN A 66 -14.18 9.19 -14.06
C GLN A 66 -12.69 9.53 -14.13
N VAL A 67 -11.82 8.63 -13.72
CA VAL A 67 -10.37 8.83 -13.71
C VAL A 67 -9.71 7.76 -14.57
N LEU A 68 -8.98 8.16 -15.60
CA LEU A 68 -8.29 7.24 -16.52
C LEU A 68 -9.22 6.11 -17.06
N GLY A 69 -10.48 6.45 -17.33
CA GLY A 69 -11.46 5.48 -17.81
C GLY A 69 -12.11 4.62 -16.71
N VAL A 70 -11.70 4.76 -15.45
CA VAL A 70 -12.29 4.05 -14.33
C VAL A 70 -13.40 4.89 -13.71
N GLN A 71 -14.61 4.33 -13.65
CA GLN A 71 -15.72 4.95 -12.94
C GLN A 71 -15.46 4.82 -11.43
N THR A 72 -15.36 5.95 -10.73
CA THR A 72 -15.12 5.97 -9.30
C THR A 72 -16.40 5.98 -8.49
N VAL A 73 -16.28 5.60 -7.22
CA VAL A 73 -17.29 5.79 -6.19
C VAL A 73 -16.79 6.81 -5.16
N ALA A 74 -17.69 7.42 -4.40
CA ALA A 74 -17.26 8.40 -3.41
C ALA A 74 -16.59 7.75 -2.18
N ASP A 75 -16.98 6.52 -1.84
CA ASP A 75 -16.65 5.87 -0.58
C ASP A 75 -16.41 4.37 -0.78
N ILE A 76 -15.53 3.80 0.04
CA ILE A 76 -15.26 2.34 0.05
C ILE A 76 -16.53 1.54 0.35
N ASP A 77 -17.43 2.07 1.15
CA ASP A 77 -18.71 1.40 1.49
C ASP A 77 -19.56 1.06 0.27
N GLU A 78 -19.39 1.76 -0.84
CA GLU A 78 -20.12 1.53 -2.09
C GLU A 78 -19.50 0.41 -2.95
N LEU A 79 -18.35 -0.12 -2.57
CA LEU A 79 -17.65 -1.18 -3.30
C LEU A 79 -18.20 -2.56 -2.95
N PRO A 80 -18.02 -3.58 -3.82
CA PRO A 80 -18.46 -4.93 -3.55
C PRO A 80 -17.73 -5.58 -2.38
N ASP A 81 -18.42 -6.42 -1.61
CA ASP A 81 -17.87 -7.18 -0.51
C ASP A 81 -17.05 -8.38 -1.01
N GLY A 82 -15.90 -8.65 -0.36
CA GLY A 82 -15.13 -9.88 -0.55
C GLY A 82 -14.38 -10.01 -1.88
N GLU A 83 -14.38 -8.99 -2.73
CA GLU A 83 -13.71 -9.02 -4.03
C GLU A 83 -12.37 -8.29 -4.06
N ILE A 84 -12.14 -7.39 -3.10
CA ILE A 84 -10.96 -6.53 -3.03
C ILE A 84 -10.06 -7.00 -1.89
N ASP A 85 -8.79 -7.22 -2.19
CA ASP A 85 -7.81 -7.71 -1.23
C ASP A 85 -6.84 -6.63 -0.74
N LEU A 86 -6.54 -5.64 -1.60
CA LEU A 86 -5.56 -4.58 -1.34
C LEU A 86 -6.17 -3.20 -1.50
N ALA A 87 -5.98 -2.34 -0.52
CA ALA A 87 -6.24 -0.91 -0.64
C ALA A 87 -4.92 -0.14 -0.77
N PHE A 88 -4.79 0.64 -1.83
CA PHE A 88 -3.70 1.58 -2.03
C PHE A 88 -4.20 2.97 -1.67
N ILE A 89 -3.79 3.47 -0.49
CA ILE A 89 -4.41 4.63 0.16
C ILE A 89 -3.62 5.90 -0.14
N CYS A 90 -4.19 6.77 -0.98
CA CYS A 90 -3.63 8.06 -1.39
C CYS A 90 -4.42 9.26 -0.84
N THR A 91 -5.33 9.02 0.07
CA THR A 91 -6.11 10.05 0.75
C THR A 91 -5.33 10.67 1.92
N PRO A 92 -5.74 11.85 2.43
CA PRO A 92 -5.05 12.50 3.55
C PRO A 92 -4.98 11.62 4.81
N ALA A 93 -3.90 11.75 5.58
CA ALA A 93 -3.64 10.96 6.78
C ALA A 93 -4.78 10.98 7.79
N ALA A 94 -5.48 12.13 7.93
CA ALA A 94 -6.62 12.27 8.83
C ALA A 94 -7.78 11.29 8.53
N THR A 95 -7.85 10.74 7.33
CA THR A 95 -8.90 9.79 6.92
C THR A 95 -8.51 8.32 7.12
N ASN A 96 -7.26 8.03 7.48
CA ASN A 96 -6.73 6.65 7.46
C ASN A 96 -7.47 5.70 8.40
N THR A 97 -7.82 6.14 9.62
CA THR A 97 -8.52 5.26 10.57
C THR A 97 -9.90 4.86 10.06
N ASP A 98 -10.66 5.79 9.54
CA ASP A 98 -11.99 5.52 8.96
C ASP A 98 -11.89 4.64 7.71
N ILE A 99 -10.89 4.89 6.87
CA ILE A 99 -10.64 4.07 5.68
C ILE A 99 -10.25 2.64 6.04
N LEU A 100 -9.39 2.43 7.04
CA LEU A 100 -9.04 1.08 7.48
C LEU A 100 -10.25 0.31 8.03
N ARG A 101 -11.13 0.98 8.78
CA ARG A 101 -12.38 0.36 9.25
C ARG A 101 -13.30 -0.03 8.08
N ALA A 102 -13.45 0.85 7.10
CA ALA A 102 -14.23 0.57 5.90
C ALA A 102 -13.62 -0.57 5.08
N CYS A 103 -12.28 -0.62 4.95
CA CYS A 103 -11.58 -1.73 4.31
C CYS A 103 -11.86 -3.06 5.01
N ALA A 104 -11.78 -3.11 6.33
CA ALA A 104 -12.06 -4.33 7.10
C ALA A 104 -13.49 -4.81 6.88
N ALA A 105 -14.47 -3.90 6.86
CA ALA A 105 -15.88 -4.22 6.59
C ALA A 105 -16.09 -4.82 5.19
N LYS A 106 -15.23 -4.52 4.22
CA LYS A 106 -15.25 -5.06 2.85
C LYS A 106 -14.44 -6.34 2.68
N GLY A 107 -13.75 -6.81 3.71
CA GLY A 107 -12.89 -7.98 3.65
C GLY A 107 -11.51 -7.72 3.05
N ILE A 108 -11.08 -6.46 2.96
CA ILE A 108 -9.75 -6.08 2.50
C ILE A 108 -8.72 -6.43 3.59
N LYS A 109 -7.69 -7.20 3.23
CA LYS A 109 -6.73 -7.74 4.20
C LYS A 109 -5.35 -7.08 4.15
N ALA A 110 -5.07 -6.27 3.15
CA ALA A 110 -3.83 -5.53 3.04
C ALA A 110 -4.10 -4.07 2.65
N ALA A 111 -3.31 -3.18 3.21
CA ALA A 111 -3.38 -1.75 2.90
C ALA A 111 -1.98 -1.17 2.79
N PHE A 112 -1.79 -0.33 1.80
CA PHE A 112 -0.57 0.42 1.57
C PHE A 112 -0.85 1.91 1.74
N LEU A 113 -0.11 2.58 2.62
CA LEU A 113 -0.28 4.00 2.93
C LEU A 113 0.82 4.84 2.30
N THR A 114 0.44 5.87 1.56
CA THR A 114 1.37 6.85 0.99
C THR A 114 1.53 8.11 1.85
N SER A 115 0.57 8.39 2.75
CA SER A 115 0.53 9.61 3.53
C SER A 115 1.70 9.75 4.51
N ALA A 116 2.11 11.00 4.75
CA ALA A 116 3.10 11.39 5.74
C ALA A 116 2.43 11.90 7.04
N GLY A 117 3.23 12.34 8.01
CA GLY A 117 2.74 12.91 9.26
C GLY A 117 2.74 11.92 10.42
N TYR A 118 3.47 10.82 10.29
CA TYR A 118 3.62 9.78 11.31
C TYR A 118 4.99 9.84 12.03
N GLY A 119 5.72 8.75 12.10
CA GLY A 119 6.95 8.68 12.89
C GLY A 119 8.02 9.74 12.55
N GLU A 120 8.05 10.21 11.30
CA GLU A 120 8.91 11.30 10.84
C GLU A 120 8.49 12.68 11.39
N ALA A 121 7.27 12.83 11.86
CA ALA A 121 6.72 14.09 12.38
C ALA A 121 6.90 14.28 13.90
N GLY A 122 7.77 13.48 14.55
CA GLY A 122 8.07 13.59 15.96
C GLY A 122 7.17 12.75 16.87
N ASP A 123 7.06 13.13 18.15
CA ASP A 123 6.39 12.30 19.16
C ASP A 123 4.90 12.11 18.90
N ALA A 124 4.20 13.16 18.49
CA ALA A 124 2.77 13.07 18.14
C ALA A 124 2.56 12.17 16.92
N GLY A 125 3.44 12.26 15.92
CA GLY A 125 3.41 11.40 14.76
C GLY A 125 3.69 9.94 15.09
N ARG A 126 4.64 9.66 15.99
CA ARG A 126 4.91 8.31 16.48
C ARG A 126 3.73 7.73 17.26
N ALA A 127 3.05 8.54 18.07
CA ALA A 127 1.85 8.11 18.77
C ALA A 127 0.73 7.75 17.80
N ALA A 128 0.48 8.60 16.80
CA ALA A 128 -0.51 8.34 15.75
C ALA A 128 -0.17 7.08 14.92
N GLU A 129 1.11 6.84 14.65
CA GLU A 129 1.57 5.64 13.96
C GLU A 129 1.29 4.38 14.78
N ARG A 130 1.58 4.39 16.08
CA ARG A 130 1.30 3.26 16.98
C ARG A 130 -0.20 2.95 17.04
N GLU A 131 -1.03 3.98 17.11
CA GLU A 131 -2.49 3.83 17.11
C GLU A 131 -2.99 3.21 15.80
N LEU A 132 -2.43 3.66 14.68
CA LEU A 132 -2.79 3.14 13.36
C LEU A 132 -2.39 1.67 13.20
N VAL A 133 -1.19 1.29 13.64
CA VAL A 133 -0.71 -0.10 13.64
C VAL A 133 -1.59 -0.97 14.53
N ALA A 134 -1.93 -0.51 15.73
CA ALA A 134 -2.80 -1.24 16.65
C ALA A 134 -4.19 -1.45 16.04
N LEU A 135 -4.74 -0.45 15.38
CA LEU A 135 -6.02 -0.55 14.67
C LEU A 135 -5.95 -1.57 13.52
N ALA A 136 -4.91 -1.51 12.71
CA ALA A 136 -4.72 -2.47 11.62
C ALA A 136 -4.62 -3.91 12.13
N ASP A 137 -3.87 -4.14 13.21
CA ASP A 137 -3.76 -5.44 13.86
C ASP A 137 -5.13 -5.93 14.38
N GLU A 138 -5.88 -5.07 15.04
CA GLU A 138 -7.24 -5.37 15.53
C GLU A 138 -8.18 -5.76 14.38
N LEU A 139 -8.08 -5.07 13.24
CA LEU A 139 -8.90 -5.30 12.06
C LEU A 139 -8.42 -6.47 11.20
N GLY A 140 -7.26 -7.04 11.47
CA GLY A 140 -6.65 -8.10 10.67
C GLY A 140 -6.12 -7.63 9.33
N ILE A 141 -5.72 -6.36 9.22
CA ILE A 141 -5.17 -5.76 8.01
C ILE A 141 -3.64 -5.72 8.11
N LEU A 142 -2.95 -6.29 7.12
CA LEU A 142 -1.52 -6.11 6.94
C LEU A 142 -1.26 -4.69 6.41
N LEU A 143 -0.59 -3.87 7.23
CA LEU A 143 -0.31 -2.47 6.91
C LEU A 143 1.13 -2.31 6.42
N ALA A 144 1.30 -1.77 5.23
CA ALA A 144 2.58 -1.32 4.68
C ALA A 144 2.61 0.21 4.57
N GLY A 145 3.77 0.82 4.81
CA GLY A 145 3.88 2.26 5.03
C GLY A 145 3.80 2.59 6.53
N PRO A 146 3.41 3.79 6.94
CA PRO A 146 3.07 4.95 6.09
C PRO A 146 4.27 5.56 5.35
N LYS A 147 4.00 6.53 4.48
CA LYS A 147 4.99 7.20 3.62
C LYS A 147 5.74 6.25 2.68
N GLY A 148 5.09 5.17 2.27
CA GLY A 148 5.63 4.25 1.27
C GLY A 148 5.40 4.73 -0.16
N GLN A 149 6.13 4.16 -1.11
CA GLN A 149 5.99 4.48 -2.54
C GLN A 149 5.19 3.42 -3.32
N GLY A 150 5.09 2.21 -2.82
CA GLY A 150 4.27 1.23 -3.47
C GLY A 150 4.70 -0.22 -3.32
N VAL A 151 3.98 -1.07 -4.00
CA VAL A 151 4.20 -2.52 -4.08
C VAL A 151 4.16 -2.96 -5.54
N VAL A 152 5.08 -3.85 -5.88
CA VAL A 152 5.19 -4.45 -7.22
C VAL A 152 5.24 -5.96 -7.08
N SER A 153 4.48 -6.65 -7.92
CA SER A 153 4.51 -8.11 -8.01
C SER A 153 4.33 -8.52 -9.47
N THR A 154 5.42 -8.96 -10.12
CA THR A 154 5.37 -9.31 -11.54
C THR A 154 4.54 -10.56 -11.84
N PRO A 155 4.45 -11.57 -10.95
CA PRO A 155 3.55 -12.70 -11.18
C PRO A 155 2.08 -12.33 -11.37
N SER A 156 1.61 -11.24 -10.74
CA SER A 156 0.24 -10.75 -10.85
C SER A 156 0.11 -9.49 -11.73
N ASN A 157 1.18 -9.05 -12.38
CA ASN A 157 1.28 -7.76 -13.07
C ASN A 157 0.88 -6.56 -12.18
N LEU A 158 1.09 -6.69 -10.87
CA LEU A 158 0.79 -5.64 -9.91
C LEU A 158 1.87 -4.56 -9.96
N CYS A 159 1.49 -3.33 -10.25
CA CYS A 159 2.32 -2.14 -10.13
C CYS A 159 1.53 -1.04 -9.43
N ALA A 160 1.28 -1.22 -8.14
CA ALA A 160 0.61 -0.25 -7.28
C ALA A 160 1.69 0.65 -6.64
N GLN A 161 2.18 1.64 -7.40
CA GLN A 161 3.23 2.54 -6.93
C GLN A 161 3.05 3.94 -7.49
N ILE A 162 3.67 4.92 -6.81
CA ILE A 162 3.63 6.33 -7.16
C ILE A 162 4.86 6.80 -7.94
N VAL A 163 5.77 5.89 -8.25
CA VAL A 163 6.95 6.11 -9.08
C VAL A 163 7.10 5.00 -10.12
N ALA A 164 7.71 5.30 -11.25
CA ALA A 164 8.09 4.33 -12.28
C ALA A 164 9.56 3.91 -12.08
N PRO A 165 10.03 2.81 -12.68
CA PRO A 165 9.45 1.95 -13.70
C PRO A 165 8.91 0.61 -13.18
N TYR A 166 8.18 -0.10 -14.05
CA TYR A 166 7.81 -1.49 -13.83
C TYR A 166 8.97 -2.41 -14.24
N PRO A 167 9.49 -3.28 -13.36
CA PRO A 167 10.62 -4.15 -13.67
C PRO A 167 10.21 -5.37 -14.51
N PRO A 168 11.15 -6.02 -15.20
CA PRO A 168 10.88 -7.31 -15.83
C PRO A 168 10.60 -8.39 -14.78
N ALA A 169 9.86 -9.42 -15.16
CA ALA A 169 9.59 -10.57 -14.30
C ALA A 169 10.87 -11.33 -13.95
N GLY A 170 10.96 -11.83 -12.72
CA GLY A 170 12.13 -12.57 -12.25
C GLY A 170 11.90 -13.20 -10.87
N ARG A 171 12.98 -13.65 -10.24
CA ARG A 171 12.93 -14.41 -8.97
C ARG A 171 13.39 -13.61 -7.75
N ILE A 172 13.85 -12.39 -7.94
CA ILE A 172 14.37 -11.56 -6.84
C ILE A 172 13.22 -10.81 -6.18
N GLY A 173 13.13 -10.90 -4.87
CA GLY A 173 12.27 -10.07 -4.04
C GLY A 173 13.05 -8.88 -3.48
N VAL A 174 12.43 -7.72 -3.40
CA VAL A 174 13.02 -6.50 -2.84
C VAL A 174 12.08 -5.89 -1.83
N ALA A 175 12.58 -5.62 -0.62
CA ALA A 175 11.88 -4.85 0.39
C ALA A 175 12.83 -3.80 0.96
N SER A 176 12.37 -2.57 1.11
CA SER A 176 13.17 -1.46 1.64
C SER A 176 12.29 -0.42 2.31
N GLN A 177 12.81 0.24 3.33
CA GLN A 177 12.22 1.45 3.91
C GLN A 177 12.40 2.67 2.99
N SER A 178 13.42 2.67 2.12
CA SER A 178 13.70 3.73 1.18
C SER A 178 13.05 3.47 -0.17
N GLY A 179 12.13 4.33 -0.59
CA GLY A 179 11.53 4.30 -1.92
C GLY A 179 12.54 4.57 -3.03
N ASN A 180 13.50 5.47 -2.79
CA ASN A 180 14.57 5.75 -3.76
C ASN A 180 15.46 4.55 -3.99
N PHE A 181 15.76 3.76 -2.96
CA PHE A 181 16.54 2.54 -3.10
C PHE A 181 15.78 1.51 -3.95
N VAL A 182 14.50 1.28 -3.68
CA VAL A 182 13.68 0.35 -4.46
C VAL A 182 13.58 0.80 -5.92
N SER A 183 13.33 2.08 -6.17
CA SER A 183 13.26 2.66 -7.52
C SER A 183 14.59 2.51 -8.28
N SER A 184 15.71 2.77 -7.61
CA SER A 184 17.05 2.59 -8.20
C SER A 184 17.33 1.13 -8.54
N PHE A 185 16.93 0.21 -7.66
CA PHE A 185 17.09 -1.22 -7.89
C PHE A 185 16.24 -1.71 -9.07
N MET A 186 15.01 -1.23 -9.20
CA MET A 186 14.14 -1.54 -10.34
C MET A 186 14.72 -1.00 -11.67
N ASN A 187 15.29 0.20 -11.67
CA ASN A 187 15.98 0.76 -12.82
C ASN A 187 17.18 -0.08 -13.23
N LEU A 188 18.00 -0.52 -12.27
CA LEU A 188 19.13 -1.40 -12.52
C LEU A 188 18.68 -2.74 -13.08
N SER A 189 17.61 -3.31 -12.54
CA SER A 189 17.00 -4.54 -13.05
C SER A 189 16.59 -4.43 -14.51
N ARG A 190 15.94 -3.33 -14.90
CA ARG A 190 15.59 -3.09 -16.31
C ARG A 190 16.82 -2.96 -17.21
N ALA A 191 17.86 -2.26 -16.77
CA ALA A 191 19.09 -2.05 -17.54
C ALA A 191 19.91 -3.33 -17.69
N SER A 192 19.96 -4.18 -16.65
CA SER A 192 20.78 -5.41 -16.64
C SER A 192 20.06 -6.64 -17.16
N GLY A 193 18.73 -6.60 -17.31
CA GLY A 193 17.91 -7.76 -17.67
C GLY A 193 17.68 -8.75 -16.52
N VAL A 194 18.11 -8.44 -15.30
CA VAL A 194 17.83 -9.25 -14.11
C VAL A 194 16.44 -8.92 -13.62
N GLY A 195 15.58 -9.92 -13.55
CA GLY A 195 14.17 -9.73 -13.19
C GLY A 195 13.93 -9.65 -11.68
N ILE A 196 12.87 -8.91 -11.31
CA ILE A 196 12.35 -8.80 -9.95
C ILE A 196 10.97 -9.45 -9.88
N SER A 197 10.74 -10.31 -8.87
CA SER A 197 9.41 -10.91 -8.67
C SER A 197 8.50 -9.99 -7.86
N ARG A 198 8.98 -9.46 -6.75
CA ARG A 198 8.21 -8.63 -5.83
C ARG A 198 9.09 -7.53 -5.25
N ALA A 199 8.51 -6.35 -5.09
CA ALA A 199 9.16 -5.24 -4.43
C ALA A 199 8.15 -4.44 -3.60
N VAL A 200 8.55 -3.97 -2.45
CA VAL A 200 7.78 -3.08 -1.60
C VAL A 200 8.65 -1.99 -1.01
N SER A 201 8.18 -0.75 -1.09
CA SER A 201 8.76 0.39 -0.39
C SER A 201 7.97 0.62 0.89
N ALA A 202 8.48 0.16 2.02
CA ALA A 202 7.76 0.12 3.28
C ALA A 202 7.65 1.48 3.99
N GLY A 203 8.31 2.53 3.50
CA GLY A 203 8.27 3.85 4.12
C GLY A 203 8.77 3.81 5.57
N ASN A 204 7.95 4.27 6.52
CA ASN A 204 8.26 4.23 7.95
C ASN A 204 8.30 2.80 8.53
N ALA A 205 7.89 1.79 7.76
CA ALA A 205 7.86 0.38 8.15
C ALA A 205 7.18 0.14 9.51
N ALA A 206 6.01 0.75 9.69
CA ALA A 206 5.28 0.71 10.96
C ALA A 206 4.87 -0.70 11.39
N ALA A 207 4.40 -1.52 10.44
CA ALA A 207 3.95 -2.88 10.68
C ALA A 207 4.74 -3.92 9.87
N VAL A 208 5.24 -3.57 8.69
CA VAL A 208 6.09 -4.41 7.83
C VAL A 208 7.51 -3.87 7.91
N THR A 209 8.42 -4.64 8.49
CA THR A 209 9.83 -4.29 8.61
C THR A 209 10.68 -5.01 7.58
N VAL A 210 11.77 -4.40 7.20
CA VAL A 210 12.82 -5.06 6.41
C VAL A 210 13.66 -5.89 7.36
N ALA A 211 13.71 -7.19 7.13
CA ALA A 211 14.52 -8.14 7.91
C ALA A 211 15.96 -8.21 7.39
#